data_693509efe810186633469bec2cd83a90
#
_entry.id   693509efe810186633469bec2cd83a90
#
_cell.length_a   1.000
_cell.length_b   1.000
_cell.length_c   1.000
_cell.angle_alpha   90.00
_cell.angle_beta   90.00
_cell.angle_gamma   90.00
#
_symmetry.space_group_name_H-M   'P 1'
#
loop_
_entity.id
_entity.type
_entity.pdbx_description
1 polymer ?
#
loop_
_entity_poly.entity_id
_entity_poly.type
_entity_poly.pdbx_seq_one_letter_code
_entity_poly.pdbx_strand_id
1 'polypeptide(L)'
;MQPINERIAQVIKMSGLTRSSFAEKINVSPAFISQLCSGSSAPSNRTLSDICRVFNVDPCWLETGDGEMFRAESADAELTRLVLELMADKPGSFRQRVITALLRCTDDEWGVFRRVLGEIEKDAEP
;
A
#
# COMPACT_ATOMS: atom_id res chain seq x y z
N MET A 1 17.93 10.83 -17.33
CA MET A 1 16.79 9.90 -17.16
C MET A 1 17.30 8.54 -16.72
N GLN A 2 16.79 8.01 -15.62
CA GLN A 2 17.21 6.70 -15.15
C GLN A 2 16.60 5.61 -16.02
N PRO A 3 17.38 4.58 -16.40
CA PRO A 3 16.82 3.40 -17.07
C PRO A 3 15.81 2.68 -16.17
N ILE A 4 14.90 1.93 -16.78
CA ILE A 4 13.85 1.22 -16.05
C ILE A 4 14.44 0.22 -15.03
N ASN A 5 15.56 -0.42 -15.33
CA ASN A 5 16.21 -1.35 -14.42
C ASN A 5 16.76 -0.66 -13.16
N GLU A 6 17.21 0.58 -13.25
CA GLU A 6 17.60 1.34 -12.07
C GLU A 6 16.38 1.70 -11.21
N ARG A 7 15.26 2.02 -11.87
CA ARG A 7 14.01 2.27 -11.13
C ARG A 7 13.51 1.02 -10.42
N ILE A 8 13.61 -0.14 -11.04
CA ILE A 8 13.27 -1.42 -10.39
C ILE A 8 14.16 -1.64 -9.16
N ALA A 9 15.47 -1.39 -9.29
CA ALA A 9 16.39 -1.51 -8.17
C ALA A 9 16.02 -0.57 -7.01
N GLN A 10 15.56 0.65 -7.33
CA GLN A 10 15.08 1.59 -6.32
C GLN A 10 13.83 1.08 -5.60
N VAL A 11 12.88 0.46 -6.32
CA VAL A 11 11.68 -0.14 -5.71
C VAL A 11 12.09 -1.23 -4.71
N ILE A 12 13.04 -2.09 -5.08
CA ILE A 12 13.53 -3.15 -4.19
C ILE A 12 14.13 -2.54 -2.93
N LYS A 13 14.97 -1.53 -3.09
CA LYS A 13 15.60 -0.83 -1.95
C LYS A 13 14.55 -0.21 -1.03
N MET A 14 13.56 0.46 -1.59
CA MET A 14 12.51 1.12 -0.82
C MET A 14 11.54 0.14 -0.16
N SER A 15 11.41 -1.07 -0.71
CA SER A 15 10.56 -2.11 -0.12
C SER A 15 11.12 -2.66 1.19
N GLY A 16 12.42 -2.50 1.42
CA GLY A 16 13.10 -3.08 2.57
C GLY A 16 13.29 -4.59 2.48
N LEU A 17 12.94 -5.21 1.36
CA LEU A 17 13.07 -6.65 1.17
C LEU A 17 14.41 -7.01 0.54
N THR A 18 14.85 -8.25 0.75
CA THR A 18 15.97 -8.83 0.01
C THR A 18 15.53 -9.09 -1.42
N ARG A 19 16.50 -9.26 -2.35
CA ARG A 19 16.17 -9.62 -3.73
C ARG A 19 15.41 -10.93 -3.81
N SER A 20 15.76 -11.91 -2.96
CA SER A 20 15.07 -13.20 -2.91
C SER A 20 13.62 -13.05 -2.47
N SER A 21 13.35 -12.26 -1.42
CA SER A 21 11.99 -12.01 -0.94
C SER A 21 11.17 -11.22 -1.95
N PHE A 22 11.77 -10.24 -2.59
CA PHE A 22 11.12 -9.46 -3.64
C PHE A 22 10.72 -10.36 -4.81
N ALA A 23 11.65 -11.22 -5.26
CA ALA A 23 11.40 -12.18 -6.34
C ALA A 23 10.23 -13.11 -6.02
N GLU A 24 10.20 -13.61 -4.79
CA GLU A 24 9.14 -14.50 -4.33
C GLU A 24 7.76 -13.82 -4.39
N LYS A 25 7.70 -12.53 -4.03
CA LYS A 25 6.46 -11.76 -4.05
C LYS A 25 5.85 -11.62 -5.44
N ILE A 26 6.66 -11.59 -6.48
CA ILE A 26 6.21 -11.46 -7.87
C ILE A 26 6.41 -12.74 -8.69
N ASN A 27 6.68 -13.86 -8.02
CA ASN A 27 6.79 -15.19 -8.64
C ASN A 27 7.85 -15.27 -9.75
N VAL A 28 9.03 -14.71 -9.49
CA VAL A 28 10.20 -14.84 -10.38
C VAL A 28 11.39 -15.36 -9.58
N SER A 29 12.43 -15.82 -10.28
CA SER A 29 13.64 -16.30 -9.61
C SER A 29 14.49 -15.15 -9.10
N PRO A 30 15.24 -15.33 -7.99
CA PRO A 30 16.21 -14.32 -7.56
C PRO A 30 17.27 -13.98 -8.62
N ALA A 31 17.66 -14.96 -9.42
CA ALA A 31 18.60 -14.75 -10.53
C ALA A 31 18.03 -13.77 -11.55
N PHE A 32 16.73 -13.88 -11.86
CA PHE A 32 16.05 -12.96 -12.78
C PHE A 32 16.03 -11.53 -12.21
N ILE A 33 15.78 -11.37 -10.92
CA ILE A 33 15.83 -10.05 -10.26
C ILE A 33 17.24 -9.46 -10.37
N SER A 34 18.27 -10.25 -10.15
CA SER A 34 19.65 -9.79 -10.30
C SER A 34 19.94 -9.34 -11.74
N GLN A 35 19.43 -10.06 -12.72
CA GLN A 35 19.56 -9.70 -14.14
C GLN A 35 18.82 -8.41 -14.47
N LEU A 36 17.63 -8.21 -13.91
CA LEU A 36 16.87 -6.96 -14.08
C LEU A 36 17.64 -5.78 -13.47
N CYS A 37 18.18 -5.93 -12.28
CA CYS A 37 18.93 -4.86 -11.61
C CYS A 37 20.21 -4.51 -12.33
N SER A 38 20.91 -5.50 -12.92
CA SER A 38 22.17 -5.28 -13.65
C SER A 38 21.95 -4.77 -15.08
N GLY A 39 20.73 -4.83 -15.59
CA GLY A 39 20.42 -4.43 -16.96
C GLY A 39 20.66 -5.51 -18.00
N SER A 40 21.04 -6.73 -17.60
CA SER A 40 21.28 -7.83 -18.53
C SER A 40 20.00 -8.48 -19.06
N SER A 41 18.86 -8.23 -18.42
CA SER A 41 17.54 -8.65 -18.89
C SER A 41 16.59 -7.49 -18.85
N ALA A 42 15.65 -7.45 -19.81
CA ALA A 42 14.59 -6.47 -19.83
C ALA A 42 13.34 -7.02 -19.12
N PRO A 43 12.60 -6.21 -18.37
CA PRO A 43 11.37 -6.66 -17.74
C PRO A 43 10.26 -6.83 -18.78
N SER A 44 9.46 -7.89 -18.64
CA SER A 44 8.26 -8.07 -19.44
C SER A 44 7.14 -7.18 -18.90
N ASN A 45 6.10 -6.98 -19.72
CA ASN A 45 4.90 -6.22 -19.29
C ASN A 45 4.26 -6.89 -18.07
N ARG A 46 4.26 -8.21 -18.01
CA ARG A 46 3.75 -8.95 -16.85
C ARG A 46 4.55 -8.64 -15.58
N THR A 47 5.88 -8.65 -15.69
CA THR A 47 6.75 -8.34 -14.54
C THR A 47 6.51 -6.92 -14.04
N LEU A 48 6.42 -5.95 -14.94
CA LEU A 48 6.12 -4.55 -14.58
C LEU A 48 4.76 -4.44 -13.92
N SER A 49 3.76 -5.11 -14.46
CA SER A 49 2.41 -5.12 -13.90
C SER A 49 2.38 -5.72 -12.50
N ASP A 50 3.11 -6.82 -12.28
CA ASP A 50 3.19 -7.47 -10.98
C ASP A 50 3.88 -6.58 -9.94
N ILE A 51 4.97 -5.90 -10.33
CA ILE A 51 5.66 -4.96 -9.45
C ILE A 51 4.71 -3.83 -9.03
N CYS A 52 4.00 -3.24 -9.98
CA CYS A 52 3.06 -2.14 -9.70
C CYS A 52 1.93 -2.59 -8.79
N ARG A 53 1.39 -3.79 -9.01
CA ARG A 53 0.28 -4.33 -8.23
C ARG A 53 0.69 -4.70 -6.81
N VAL A 54 1.80 -5.41 -6.66
CA VAL A 54 2.23 -5.95 -5.36
C VAL A 54 2.81 -4.86 -4.47
N PHE A 55 3.57 -3.93 -5.04
CA PHE A 55 4.29 -2.90 -4.28
C PHE A 55 3.66 -1.50 -4.41
N ASN A 56 2.49 -1.39 -5.04
CA ASN A 56 1.77 -0.14 -5.21
C ASN A 56 2.60 0.96 -5.91
N VAL A 57 3.37 0.54 -6.90
CA VAL A 57 4.20 1.44 -7.71
C VAL A 57 3.36 2.03 -8.84
N ASP A 58 3.57 3.32 -9.11
CA ASP A 58 2.90 3.98 -10.23
C ASP A 58 3.50 3.49 -11.55
N PRO A 59 2.69 2.91 -12.46
CA PRO A 59 3.20 2.42 -13.74
C PRO A 59 3.87 3.50 -14.58
N CYS A 60 3.34 4.71 -14.57
CA CYS A 60 3.91 5.83 -15.32
C CYS A 60 5.32 6.16 -14.81
N TRP A 61 5.51 6.22 -13.50
CA TRP A 61 6.83 6.44 -12.93
C TRP A 61 7.80 5.31 -13.28
N LEU A 62 7.34 4.06 -13.18
CA LEU A 62 8.20 2.91 -13.44
C LEU A 62 8.67 2.88 -14.90
N GLU A 63 7.80 3.18 -15.84
CA GLU A 63 8.10 3.14 -17.27
C GLU A 63 8.84 4.40 -17.77
N THR A 64 8.46 5.58 -17.27
CA THR A 64 8.95 6.86 -17.81
C THR A 64 9.83 7.65 -16.85
N GLY A 65 9.74 7.37 -15.56
CA GLY A 65 10.42 8.15 -14.53
C GLY A 65 9.68 9.41 -14.09
N ASP A 66 8.53 9.69 -14.68
CA ASP A 66 7.75 10.88 -14.36
C ASP A 66 6.76 10.61 -13.22
N GLY A 67 6.60 11.56 -12.32
CA GLY A 67 5.65 11.49 -11.22
C GLY A 67 6.24 10.87 -9.97
N GLU A 68 5.38 10.40 -9.11
CA GLU A 68 5.75 9.79 -7.83
C GLU A 68 5.96 8.28 -7.98
N MET A 69 6.94 7.75 -7.24
CA MET A 69 7.27 6.31 -7.26
C MET A 69 6.06 5.45 -6.87
N PHE A 70 5.37 5.81 -5.80
CA PHE A 70 4.24 5.04 -5.29
C PHE A 70 2.94 5.76 -5.56
N ARG A 71 1.90 4.98 -5.89
CA ARG A 71 0.55 5.51 -6.04
C ARG A 71 0.05 6.01 -4.70
N ALA A 72 -0.76 7.07 -4.72
CA ALA A 72 -1.50 7.47 -3.53
C ALA A 72 -2.43 6.33 -3.14
N GLU A 73 -2.40 5.96 -1.85
CA GLU A 73 -3.28 4.91 -1.34
C GLU A 73 -4.72 5.40 -1.41
N SER A 74 -5.62 4.61 -2.02
CA SER A 74 -7.03 4.95 -2.07
C SER A 74 -7.64 4.84 -0.65
N ALA A 75 -8.74 5.55 -0.43
CA ALA A 75 -9.45 5.46 0.86
C ALA A 75 -9.84 4.03 1.20
N ASP A 76 -10.25 3.24 0.19
CA ASP A 76 -10.63 1.83 0.38
C ASP A 76 -9.42 0.97 0.74
N ALA A 77 -8.27 1.20 0.11
CA ALA A 77 -7.04 0.45 0.41
C ALA A 77 -6.54 0.78 1.82
N GLU A 78 -6.59 2.05 2.22
CA GLU A 78 -6.24 2.48 3.56
C GLU A 78 -7.15 1.84 4.60
N LEU A 79 -8.47 1.86 4.36
CA LEU A 79 -9.44 1.24 5.25
C LEU A 79 -9.18 -0.26 5.41
N THR A 80 -8.93 -0.96 4.30
CA THR A 80 -8.62 -2.39 4.31
C THR A 80 -7.38 -2.66 5.15
N ARG A 81 -6.32 -1.88 4.97
CA ARG A 81 -5.07 -2.02 5.74
C ARG A 81 -5.33 -1.84 7.24
N LEU A 82 -6.07 -0.81 7.61
CA LEU A 82 -6.36 -0.51 9.02
C LEU A 82 -7.22 -1.62 9.65
N VAL A 83 -8.19 -2.15 8.91
CA VAL A 83 -9.00 -3.28 9.38
C VAL A 83 -8.14 -4.51 9.63
N LEU A 84 -7.22 -4.81 8.71
CA LEU A 84 -6.31 -5.95 8.88
C LEU A 84 -5.39 -5.77 10.08
N GLU A 85 -4.89 -4.57 10.33
CA GLU A 85 -4.09 -4.26 11.52
C GLU A 85 -4.90 -4.48 12.79
N LEU A 86 -6.16 -4.04 12.80
CA LEU A 86 -7.05 -4.25 13.94
C LEU A 86 -7.29 -5.73 14.20
N MET A 87 -7.49 -6.53 13.15
CA MET A 87 -7.70 -7.97 13.26
C MET A 87 -6.47 -8.70 13.76
N ALA A 88 -5.27 -8.14 13.56
CA ALA A 88 -4.01 -8.72 14.04
C ALA A 88 -3.76 -8.43 15.53
N ASP A 89 -4.52 -7.55 16.15
CA ASP A 89 -4.43 -7.29 17.60
C ASP A 89 -4.77 -8.54 18.39
N LYS A 90 -4.31 -8.57 19.64
CA LYS A 90 -4.71 -9.64 20.58
C LYS A 90 -6.23 -9.68 20.67
N PRO A 91 -6.85 -10.89 20.69
CA PRO A 91 -8.29 -11.02 20.83
C PRO A 91 -8.79 -10.27 22.07
N GLY A 92 -9.83 -9.47 21.90
CA GLY A 92 -10.41 -8.69 22.98
C GLY A 92 -9.63 -7.44 23.36
N SER A 93 -8.72 -6.96 22.50
CA SER A 93 -8.00 -5.71 22.74
C SER A 93 -8.98 -4.54 22.88
N PHE A 94 -8.52 -3.47 23.54
CA PHE A 94 -9.34 -2.26 23.69
C PHE A 94 -9.82 -1.72 22.35
N ARG A 95 -8.92 -1.66 21.35
CA ARG A 95 -9.28 -1.20 20.00
C ARG A 95 -10.37 -2.06 19.37
N GLN A 96 -10.24 -3.39 19.48
CA GLN A 96 -11.24 -4.32 18.95
C GLN A 96 -12.59 -4.13 19.63
N ARG A 97 -12.60 -3.97 20.96
CA ARG A 97 -13.85 -3.78 21.71
C ARG A 97 -14.54 -2.46 21.33
N VAL A 98 -13.78 -1.38 21.20
CA VAL A 98 -14.32 -0.08 20.79
C VAL A 98 -14.93 -0.15 19.39
N ILE A 99 -14.18 -0.70 18.43
CA ILE A 99 -14.66 -0.80 17.04
C ILE A 99 -15.87 -1.74 16.95
N THR A 100 -15.86 -2.85 17.66
CA THR A 100 -17.02 -3.75 17.71
C THR A 100 -18.27 -3.03 18.23
N ALA A 101 -18.12 -2.26 19.30
CA ALA A 101 -19.23 -1.49 19.85
C ALA A 101 -19.76 -0.46 18.85
N LEU A 102 -18.86 0.25 18.16
CA LEU A 102 -19.24 1.23 17.14
C LEU A 102 -19.97 0.58 15.96
N LEU A 103 -19.48 -0.58 15.50
CA LEU A 103 -20.10 -1.28 14.38
C LEU A 103 -21.48 -1.87 14.72
N ARG A 104 -21.77 -2.04 15.99
CA ARG A 104 -23.10 -2.49 16.46
C ARG A 104 -24.08 -1.35 16.66
N CYS A 105 -23.64 -0.10 16.55
CA CYS A 105 -24.52 1.05 16.67
C CYS A 105 -25.58 1.06 15.57
N THR A 106 -26.78 1.53 15.92
CA THR A 106 -27.87 1.71 14.97
C THR A 106 -27.60 2.94 14.11
N ASP A 107 -28.38 3.09 13.03
CA ASP A 107 -28.28 4.27 12.16
C ASP A 107 -28.56 5.56 12.92
N ASP A 108 -29.52 5.54 13.85
CA ASP A 108 -29.84 6.71 14.68
C ASP A 108 -28.64 7.09 15.56
N GLU A 109 -27.99 6.11 16.17
CA GLU A 109 -26.79 6.33 16.98
C GLU A 109 -25.63 6.87 16.14
N TRP A 110 -25.45 6.35 14.94
CA TRP A 110 -24.45 6.87 14.00
C TRP A 110 -24.76 8.31 13.58
N GLY A 111 -26.06 8.68 13.46
CA GLY A 111 -26.48 10.04 13.18
C GLY A 111 -26.06 11.03 14.27
N VAL A 112 -26.19 10.63 15.54
CA VAL A 112 -25.72 11.43 16.68
C VAL A 112 -24.19 11.60 16.61
N PHE A 113 -23.47 10.52 16.34
CA PHE A 113 -22.01 10.53 16.24
C PHE A 113 -21.54 11.46 15.12
N ARG A 114 -22.22 11.39 13.96
CA ARG A 114 -21.92 12.28 12.82
C ARG A 114 -22.07 13.75 13.22
N ARG A 115 -23.12 14.08 13.96
CA ARG A 115 -23.36 15.45 14.43
C ARG A 115 -22.23 15.93 15.34
N VAL A 116 -21.82 15.09 16.29
CA VAL A 116 -20.72 15.41 17.23
C VAL A 116 -19.41 15.63 16.48
N LEU A 117 -19.08 14.73 15.54
CA LEU A 117 -17.87 14.87 14.72
C LEU A 117 -17.92 16.13 13.85
N GLY A 118 -19.09 16.46 13.30
CA GLY A 118 -19.28 17.68 12.52
C GLY A 118 -19.00 18.93 13.33
N GLU A 119 -19.44 18.95 14.59
CA GLU A 119 -19.15 20.06 15.50
C GLU A 119 -17.65 20.17 15.81
N ILE A 120 -16.99 19.02 16.02
CA ILE A 120 -15.54 18.98 16.25
C ILE A 120 -14.77 19.51 15.03
N GLU A 121 -15.12 19.07 13.84
CA GLU A 121 -14.49 19.53 12.59
C GLU A 121 -14.70 21.02 12.38
N LYS A 122 -15.90 21.52 12.69
CA LYS A 122 -16.22 22.94 12.57
C LYS A 122 -15.40 23.78 13.53
N ASP A 123 -15.20 23.32 14.76
CA ASP A 123 -14.38 24.02 15.76
C ASP A 123 -12.89 23.97 15.40
N ALA A 124 -12.44 22.98 14.64
CA ALA A 124 -11.06 22.85 14.20
C ALA A 124 -10.71 23.77 13.04
N GLU A 125 -11.70 24.29 12.31
CA GLU A 125 -11.45 25.22 11.20
C GLU A 125 -11.08 26.60 11.75
N PRO A 126 -10.00 27.24 11.21
CA PRO A 126 -9.61 28.58 11.63
C PRO A 126 -10.61 29.65 11.21
#